data_90194a629124110b89eaee30968293f0
#
_entry.id   90194a629124110b89eaee30968293f0
#
_cell.length_a   1.000
_cell.length_b   1.000
_cell.length_c   1.000
_cell.angle_alpha   90.00
_cell.angle_beta   90.00
_cell.angle_gamma   90.00
#
_symmetry.space_group_name_H-M   'P 1'
#
loop_
_entity.id
_entity.type
_entity.pdbx_description
1 polymer ?
#
loop_
_entity_poly.entity_id
_entity_poly.type
_entity_poly.pdbx_seq_one_letter_code
_entity_poly.pdbx_strand_id
1 'polypeptide(L)'
;MSHNVHIRRNNRDFQFDVDDQVDLWTGGPRDSEISSEVGGKVVGGDFAAAVCYALQHPTDYPPISGGVVPGDAVAIVVDVEVPSPAEAVAGVLRALESMELSRIDVVIGESASEATRTQLRESLPQHVDLTVHSGKSRDDLRYLAANEAADPIYLNRRIVDADLVIPIEVMRKSDPLLAGSTSNAV
;
A
#
# COMPACT_ATOMS: atom_id res chain seq x y z
N MET A 1 9.49 31.55 22.54
CA MET A 1 10.61 30.62 22.23
C MET A 1 10.32 30.06 20.86
N SER A 2 11.31 29.76 20.05
CA SER A 2 11.12 29.14 18.73
C SER A 2 11.63 27.72 18.76
N HIS A 3 10.97 26.82 18.04
CA HIS A 3 11.42 25.45 17.86
C HIS A 3 12.21 25.36 16.55
N ASN A 4 13.46 24.87 16.61
CA ASN A 4 14.24 24.61 15.40
C ASN A 4 13.81 23.28 14.79
N VAL A 5 13.34 23.31 13.53
CA VAL A 5 12.90 22.13 12.80
C VAL A 5 13.93 21.80 11.73
N HIS A 6 14.38 20.56 11.74
CA HIS A 6 15.33 20.02 10.80
C HIS A 6 14.64 18.96 9.91
N ILE A 7 14.63 19.19 8.59
CA ILE A 7 14.06 18.25 7.61
C ILE A 7 15.14 17.84 6.62
N ARG A 8 15.33 16.53 6.46
CA ARG A 8 16.21 15.97 5.44
C ARG A 8 15.38 15.41 4.28
N ARG A 9 15.62 15.92 3.06
CA ARG A 9 14.97 15.44 1.85
C ARG A 9 15.98 15.35 0.71
N ASN A 10 16.07 14.20 0.04
CA ASN A 10 16.94 14.00 -1.15
C ASN A 10 18.38 14.46 -0.94
N ASN A 11 18.98 14.09 0.20
CA ASN A 11 20.35 14.45 0.60
C ASN A 11 20.56 15.97 0.82
N ARG A 12 19.48 16.74 0.99
CA ARG A 12 19.52 18.15 1.38
C ARG A 12 18.91 18.32 2.75
N ASP A 13 19.59 19.09 3.59
CA ASP A 13 19.13 19.45 4.92
C ASP A 13 18.49 20.85 4.87
N PHE A 14 17.28 20.94 5.42
CA PHE A 14 16.55 22.19 5.58
C PHE A 14 16.39 22.45 7.08
N GLN A 15 16.80 23.64 7.51
CA GLN A 15 16.59 24.11 8.87
C GLN A 15 15.73 25.39 8.84
N PHE A 16 14.73 25.45 9.72
CA PHE A 16 13.90 26.64 9.91
C PHE A 16 13.37 26.69 11.34
N ASP A 17 13.21 27.91 11.82
CA ASP A 17 12.64 28.16 13.13
C ASP A 17 11.12 28.35 13.01
N VAL A 18 10.38 27.69 13.89
CA VAL A 18 8.91 27.78 13.96
C VAL A 18 8.52 28.42 15.27
N ASP A 19 7.56 29.36 15.21
CA ASP A 19 7.03 30.07 16.37
C ASP A 19 6.29 29.09 17.31
N ASP A 20 6.38 29.33 18.63
CA ASP A 20 5.70 28.55 19.68
C ASP A 20 4.16 28.51 19.54
N GLN A 21 3.59 29.42 18.75
CA GLN A 21 2.16 29.46 18.49
C GLN A 21 1.70 28.50 17.37
N VAL A 22 2.65 27.79 16.73
CA VAL A 22 2.37 26.84 15.67
C VAL A 22 2.47 25.42 16.25
N ASP A 23 1.36 24.70 16.24
CA ASP A 23 1.35 23.27 16.55
C ASP A 23 2.11 22.49 15.48
N LEU A 24 3.28 22.01 15.84
CA LEU A 24 4.17 21.27 14.95
C LEU A 24 3.81 19.79 14.99
N TRP A 25 3.17 19.31 13.94
CA TRP A 25 2.90 17.91 13.76
C TRP A 25 4.02 17.26 12.94
N THR A 26 4.86 16.49 13.58
CA THR A 26 5.90 15.70 12.88
C THR A 26 5.40 14.27 12.73
N GLY A 27 4.93 13.93 11.52
CA GLY A 27 4.62 12.56 11.13
C GLY A 27 5.82 11.94 10.41
N GLY A 28 6.35 10.86 10.91
CA GLY A 28 7.42 10.07 10.29
C GLY A 28 7.96 9.02 11.25
N PRO A 29 8.59 7.94 10.74
CA PRO A 29 9.23 6.98 11.61
C PRO A 29 10.31 7.70 12.40
N ARG A 30 10.19 7.73 13.72
CA ARG A 30 11.31 8.08 14.60
C ARG A 30 12.30 6.93 14.51
N ASP A 31 13.55 7.24 14.14
CA ASP A 31 14.65 6.29 14.24
C ASP A 31 14.67 5.71 15.67
N SER A 32 14.32 4.46 15.81
CA SER A 32 14.39 3.56 16.96
C SER A 32 13.11 3.12 17.65
N GLU A 33 11.96 3.76 17.44
CA GLU A 33 10.72 3.26 18.04
C GLU A 33 9.56 3.51 17.08
N ILE A 34 9.26 2.54 16.18
CA ILE A 34 7.92 2.43 15.63
C ILE A 34 7.06 1.83 16.74
N SER A 35 6.82 2.62 17.75
CA SER A 35 5.74 2.38 18.70
C SER A 35 4.50 3.09 18.13
N SER A 36 3.92 2.52 17.09
CA SER A 36 2.56 2.90 16.75
C SER A 36 1.66 2.29 17.81
N GLU A 37 1.19 3.09 18.74
CA GLU A 37 0.03 2.72 19.54
C GLU A 37 -1.20 2.66 18.62
N VAL A 38 -1.33 1.57 17.89
CA VAL A 38 -2.61 1.22 17.27
C VAL A 38 -3.41 0.53 18.35
N GLY A 39 -4.39 1.22 18.92
CA GLY A 39 -5.22 0.67 19.97
C GLY A 39 -4.49 0.28 21.27
N GLY A 40 -3.42 0.99 21.66
CA GLY A 40 -2.71 0.77 22.93
C GLY A 40 -1.75 -0.43 22.94
N LYS A 41 -1.50 -1.07 21.79
CA LYS A 41 -0.56 -2.18 21.69
C LYS A 41 0.63 -1.78 20.81
N VAL A 42 1.80 -1.68 21.43
CA VAL A 42 3.08 -1.49 20.72
C VAL A 42 3.39 -2.76 19.94
N VAL A 43 3.34 -2.70 18.63
CA VAL A 43 3.81 -3.78 17.76
C VAL A 43 5.29 -3.50 17.47
N GLY A 44 6.18 -4.03 18.32
CA GLY A 44 7.62 -3.83 18.16
C GLY A 44 8.17 -4.60 16.98
N GLY A 45 8.83 -3.93 16.05
CA GLY A 45 9.81 -4.49 15.11
C GLY A 45 9.32 -5.36 13.96
N ASP A 46 8.09 -5.87 13.93
CA ASP A 46 7.54 -6.69 12.83
C ASP A 46 6.51 -5.88 12.02
N PHE A 47 6.96 -5.32 10.91
CA PHE A 47 6.11 -4.51 10.04
C PHE A 47 4.94 -5.32 9.44
N ALA A 48 5.16 -6.58 9.09
CA ALA A 48 4.11 -7.46 8.60
C ALA A 48 3.04 -7.73 9.69
N ALA A 49 3.45 -7.89 10.95
CA ALA A 49 2.51 -8.03 12.06
C ALA A 49 1.68 -6.75 12.29
N ALA A 50 2.30 -5.57 12.12
CA ALA A 50 1.61 -4.29 12.23
C ALA A 50 0.54 -4.13 11.13
N VAL A 51 0.87 -4.47 9.88
CA VAL A 51 -0.08 -4.45 8.75
C VAL A 51 -1.24 -5.43 9.00
N CYS A 52 -0.93 -6.66 9.39
CA CYS A 52 -1.94 -7.67 9.72
C CYS A 52 -2.89 -7.18 10.82
N TYR A 53 -2.32 -6.62 11.89
CA TYR A 53 -3.10 -6.08 13.00
C TYR A 53 -4.04 -4.93 12.54
N ALA A 54 -3.54 -4.00 11.73
CA ALA A 54 -4.32 -2.88 11.23
C ALA A 54 -5.52 -3.33 10.37
N LEU A 55 -5.35 -4.38 9.57
CA LEU A 55 -6.42 -4.94 8.74
C LEU A 55 -7.47 -5.71 9.55
N GLN A 56 -7.05 -6.30 10.68
CA GLN A 56 -7.96 -7.00 11.59
C GLN A 56 -8.66 -6.06 12.57
N HIS A 57 -8.09 -4.87 12.84
CA HIS A 57 -8.59 -3.89 13.81
C HIS A 57 -8.61 -2.48 13.20
N PRO A 58 -9.31 -2.27 12.07
CA PRO A 58 -9.39 -0.94 11.47
C PRO A 58 -10.21 0.01 12.34
N THR A 59 -9.91 1.32 12.26
CA THR A 59 -10.68 2.36 12.93
C THR A 59 -11.96 2.64 12.16
N ASP A 60 -13.11 2.60 12.85
CA ASP A 60 -14.45 2.91 12.30
C ASP A 60 -14.85 2.07 11.05
N TYR A 61 -14.22 0.91 10.85
CA TYR A 61 -14.53 -0.01 9.77
C TYR A 61 -14.57 -1.47 10.26
N PRO A 62 -15.29 -2.37 9.60
CA PRO A 62 -15.22 -3.80 9.93
C PRO A 62 -13.84 -4.37 9.59
N PRO A 63 -13.41 -5.43 10.30
CA PRO A 63 -12.21 -6.18 9.93
C PRO A 63 -12.25 -6.66 8.49
N ILE A 64 -11.08 -6.86 7.86
CA ILE A 64 -10.98 -7.32 6.47
C ILE A 64 -11.74 -8.64 6.23
N SER A 65 -11.85 -9.48 7.25
CA SER A 65 -12.66 -10.71 7.19
C SER A 65 -14.15 -10.47 6.94
N GLY A 66 -14.66 -9.29 7.25
CA GLY A 66 -16.04 -8.91 6.95
C GLY A 66 -16.26 -8.43 5.51
N GLY A 67 -15.20 -8.20 4.75
CA GLY A 67 -15.22 -7.76 3.37
C GLY A 67 -14.99 -8.86 2.34
N VAL A 68 -14.83 -10.11 2.78
CA VAL A 68 -14.47 -11.26 1.94
C VAL A 68 -15.42 -12.42 2.19
N VAL A 69 -15.81 -13.11 1.14
CA VAL A 69 -16.58 -14.36 1.22
C VAL A 69 -15.81 -15.53 0.61
N PRO A 70 -16.13 -16.79 1.00
CA PRO A 70 -15.49 -17.97 0.43
C PRO A 70 -15.61 -18.02 -1.10
N GLY A 71 -14.49 -18.19 -1.77
CA GLY A 71 -14.41 -18.23 -3.23
C GLY A 71 -14.02 -16.91 -3.89
N ASP A 72 -13.92 -15.82 -3.13
CA ASP A 72 -13.50 -14.52 -3.68
C ASP A 72 -12.07 -14.55 -4.23
N ALA A 73 -11.84 -13.73 -5.25
CA ALA A 73 -10.53 -13.38 -5.78
C ALA A 73 -10.07 -12.04 -5.20
N VAL A 74 -8.84 -11.98 -4.70
CA VAL A 74 -8.25 -10.78 -4.10
C VAL A 74 -7.08 -10.28 -4.94
N ALA A 75 -7.04 -8.97 -5.22
CA ALA A 75 -5.89 -8.30 -5.83
C ALA A 75 -5.24 -7.35 -4.81
N ILE A 76 -3.95 -7.55 -4.55
CA ILE A 76 -3.11 -6.68 -3.73
C ILE A 76 -2.30 -5.79 -4.68
N VAL A 77 -2.59 -4.50 -4.70
CA VAL A 77 -1.93 -3.54 -5.59
C VAL A 77 -0.87 -2.77 -4.82
N VAL A 78 0.38 -2.86 -5.27
CA VAL A 78 1.53 -2.33 -4.51
C VAL A 78 2.15 -1.14 -5.25
N ASP A 79 2.17 0.04 -4.60
CA ASP A 79 2.90 1.20 -5.09
C ASP A 79 4.42 0.93 -4.99
N VAL A 80 5.14 1.30 -6.05
CA VAL A 80 6.59 1.09 -6.17
C VAL A 80 7.43 1.85 -5.14
N GLU A 81 6.85 2.88 -4.52
CA GLU A 81 7.52 3.69 -3.50
C GLU A 81 7.28 3.19 -2.07
N VAL A 82 6.51 2.13 -1.89
CA VAL A 82 6.28 1.54 -0.56
C VAL A 82 7.61 1.00 0.01
N PRO A 83 8.03 1.44 1.20
CA PRO A 83 9.18 0.85 1.86
C PRO A 83 8.85 -0.59 2.29
N SER A 84 9.79 -1.52 2.11
CA SER A 84 9.60 -2.93 2.46
C SER A 84 8.33 -3.58 1.89
N PRO A 85 8.10 -3.53 0.57
CA PRO A 85 6.84 -3.98 -0.03
C PRO A 85 6.58 -5.47 0.23
N ALA A 86 7.61 -6.29 0.32
CA ALA A 86 7.48 -7.72 0.64
C ALA A 86 6.91 -7.96 2.05
N GLU A 87 7.35 -7.18 3.05
CA GLU A 87 6.82 -7.27 4.41
C GLU A 87 5.38 -6.75 4.49
N ALA A 88 5.06 -5.67 3.74
CA ALA A 88 3.70 -5.15 3.68
C ALA A 88 2.74 -6.20 3.09
N VAL A 89 3.11 -6.81 1.97
CA VAL A 89 2.33 -7.89 1.35
C VAL A 89 2.21 -9.10 2.29
N ALA A 90 3.30 -9.49 2.96
CA ALA A 90 3.26 -10.58 3.94
C ALA A 90 2.25 -10.31 5.07
N GLY A 91 2.14 -9.06 5.53
CA GLY A 91 1.15 -8.66 6.52
C GLY A 91 -0.29 -8.79 6.02
N VAL A 92 -0.55 -8.42 4.77
CA VAL A 92 -1.86 -8.61 4.13
C VAL A 92 -2.17 -10.10 4.01
N LEU A 93 -1.22 -10.90 3.51
CA LEU A 93 -1.41 -12.35 3.36
C LEU A 93 -1.70 -13.04 4.70
N ARG A 94 -1.02 -12.65 5.79
CA ARG A 94 -1.34 -13.12 7.15
C ARG A 94 -2.78 -12.78 7.57
N ALA A 95 -3.27 -11.59 7.22
CA ALA A 95 -4.64 -11.19 7.54
C ALA A 95 -5.69 -11.99 6.75
N LEU A 96 -5.31 -12.50 5.58
CA LEU A 96 -6.18 -13.29 4.69
C LEU A 96 -6.05 -14.81 4.90
N GLU A 97 -5.08 -15.29 5.70
CA GLU A 97 -4.70 -16.71 5.81
C GLU A 97 -5.85 -17.66 6.17
N SER A 98 -6.79 -17.18 7.00
CA SER A 98 -7.95 -17.98 7.43
C SER A 98 -9.13 -17.98 6.45
N MET A 99 -9.00 -17.29 5.31
CA MET A 99 -10.08 -17.10 4.34
C MET A 99 -9.94 -18.07 3.17
N GLU A 100 -11.07 -18.67 2.77
CA GLU A 100 -11.12 -19.59 1.62
C GLU A 100 -11.21 -18.80 0.32
N LEU A 101 -10.08 -18.28 -0.16
CA LEU A 101 -9.99 -17.49 -1.39
C LEU A 101 -9.76 -18.38 -2.61
N SER A 102 -10.37 -18.01 -3.74
CA SER A 102 -10.15 -18.71 -5.01
C SER A 102 -8.81 -18.34 -5.64
N ARG A 103 -8.36 -17.11 -5.45
CA ARG A 103 -7.14 -16.56 -6.04
C ARG A 103 -6.65 -15.34 -5.25
N ILE A 104 -5.32 -15.20 -5.16
CA ILE A 104 -4.67 -13.98 -4.68
C ILE A 104 -3.64 -13.55 -5.72
N ASP A 105 -3.79 -12.33 -6.23
CA ASP A 105 -2.85 -11.71 -7.16
C ASP A 105 -2.15 -10.52 -6.47
N VAL A 106 -0.83 -10.42 -6.61
CA VAL A 106 -0.07 -9.22 -6.28
C VAL A 106 0.26 -8.50 -7.57
N VAL A 107 -0.14 -7.24 -7.67
CA VAL A 107 0.09 -6.41 -8.86
C VAL A 107 1.03 -5.26 -8.50
N ILE A 108 2.11 -5.10 -9.26
CA ILE A 108 3.08 -4.02 -9.12
C ILE A 108 3.35 -3.35 -10.47
N GLY A 109 3.60 -2.05 -10.48
CA GLY A 109 3.87 -1.30 -11.72
C GLY A 109 5.19 -1.66 -12.39
N GLU A 110 5.29 -1.42 -13.71
CA GLU A 110 6.51 -1.68 -14.50
C GLU A 110 7.71 -0.79 -14.10
N SER A 111 7.48 0.29 -13.37
CA SER A 111 8.52 1.17 -12.82
C SER A 111 9.23 0.58 -11.59
N ALA A 112 8.73 -0.52 -11.02
CA ALA A 112 9.40 -1.20 -9.93
C ALA A 112 10.78 -1.70 -10.34
N SER A 113 11.77 -1.57 -9.43
CA SER A 113 13.11 -2.08 -9.69
C SER A 113 13.12 -3.61 -9.80
N GLU A 114 14.07 -4.16 -10.55
CA GLU A 114 14.22 -5.61 -10.67
C GLU A 114 14.51 -6.25 -9.29
N ALA A 115 15.25 -5.57 -8.42
CA ALA A 115 15.50 -6.02 -7.06
C ALA A 115 14.19 -6.16 -6.26
N THR A 116 13.30 -5.17 -6.36
CA THR A 116 11.98 -5.19 -5.69
C THR A 116 11.11 -6.33 -6.22
N ARG A 117 11.09 -6.55 -7.54
CA ARG A 117 10.33 -7.64 -8.17
C ARG A 117 10.84 -9.01 -7.75
N THR A 118 12.16 -9.18 -7.70
CA THR A 118 12.79 -10.43 -7.25
C THR A 118 12.49 -10.68 -5.78
N GLN A 119 12.66 -9.68 -4.93
CA GLN A 119 12.35 -9.79 -3.51
C GLN A 119 10.89 -10.17 -3.26
N LEU A 120 9.95 -9.53 -3.96
CA LEU A 120 8.54 -9.90 -3.87
C LEU A 120 8.33 -11.34 -4.32
N ARG A 121 8.84 -11.73 -5.50
CA ARG A 121 8.66 -13.09 -6.04
C ARG A 121 9.19 -14.17 -5.09
N GLU A 122 10.34 -13.92 -4.45
CA GLU A 122 10.95 -14.86 -3.51
C GLU A 122 10.19 -14.93 -2.17
N SER A 123 9.50 -13.85 -1.78
CA SER A 123 8.74 -13.79 -0.52
C SER A 123 7.33 -14.35 -0.62
N LEU A 124 6.77 -14.47 -1.83
CA LEU A 124 5.39 -14.91 -2.03
C LEU A 124 5.24 -16.44 -1.93
N PRO A 125 4.16 -16.93 -1.28
CA PRO A 125 3.77 -18.34 -1.35
C PRO A 125 3.45 -18.77 -2.78
N GLN A 126 3.59 -20.07 -3.08
CA GLN A 126 3.40 -20.63 -4.43
C GLN A 126 1.99 -20.44 -5.02
N HIS A 127 0.99 -20.24 -4.18
CA HIS A 127 -0.40 -20.02 -4.59
C HIS A 127 -0.75 -18.55 -4.83
N VAL A 128 0.21 -17.64 -4.70
CA VAL A 128 0.04 -16.19 -4.91
C VAL A 128 0.79 -15.79 -6.17
N ASP A 129 0.08 -15.23 -7.14
CA ASP A 129 0.65 -14.78 -8.40
C ASP A 129 1.18 -13.35 -8.30
N LEU A 130 2.40 -13.11 -8.82
CA LEU A 130 2.96 -11.77 -8.99
C LEU A 130 2.83 -11.33 -10.44
N THR A 131 2.08 -10.28 -10.68
CA THR A 131 1.90 -9.65 -11.98
C THR A 131 2.58 -8.28 -12.02
N VAL A 132 3.45 -8.06 -13.01
CA VAL A 132 3.99 -6.74 -13.31
C VAL A 132 3.08 -6.08 -14.33
N HIS A 133 2.38 -5.03 -13.91
CA HIS A 133 1.49 -4.28 -14.80
C HIS A 133 2.29 -3.49 -15.83
N SER A 134 1.89 -3.62 -17.10
CA SER A 134 2.37 -2.76 -18.20
C SER A 134 1.19 -2.26 -19.03
N GLY A 135 1.09 -0.94 -19.17
CA GLY A 135 0.07 -0.32 -20.02
C GLY A 135 0.21 -0.65 -21.50
N LYS A 136 1.29 -1.34 -21.92
CA LYS A 136 1.55 -1.74 -23.31
C LYS A 136 0.99 -3.12 -23.66
N SER A 137 0.72 -3.96 -22.66
CA SER A 137 0.21 -5.32 -22.85
C SER A 137 -1.32 -5.30 -22.89
N ARG A 138 -1.89 -5.32 -24.09
CA ARG A 138 -3.36 -5.34 -24.24
C ARG A 138 -4.04 -6.56 -23.64
N ASP A 139 -3.33 -7.69 -23.58
CA ASP A 139 -3.86 -8.93 -23.03
C ASP A 139 -4.04 -8.86 -21.50
N ASP A 140 -3.25 -7.99 -20.85
CA ASP A 140 -3.32 -7.75 -19.40
C ASP A 140 -4.30 -6.63 -19.03
N LEU A 141 -4.89 -5.97 -20.03
CA LEU A 141 -5.84 -4.88 -19.82
C LEU A 141 -7.27 -5.35 -20.02
N ARG A 142 -8.17 -4.78 -19.23
CA ARG A 142 -9.61 -4.92 -19.38
C ARG A 142 -10.26 -3.54 -19.43
N TYR A 143 -11.21 -3.36 -20.35
CA TYR A 143 -12.02 -2.17 -20.40
C TYR A 143 -12.90 -2.08 -19.15
N LEU A 144 -12.86 -0.94 -18.47
CA LEU A 144 -13.65 -0.66 -17.28
C LEU A 144 -14.83 0.25 -17.62
N ALA A 145 -14.56 1.39 -18.24
CA ALA A 145 -15.52 2.45 -18.51
C ALA A 145 -14.99 3.42 -19.57
N ALA A 146 -15.77 4.46 -19.88
CA ALA A 146 -15.29 5.65 -20.59
C ALA A 146 -15.44 6.88 -19.69
N ASN A 147 -14.55 7.86 -19.85
CA ASN A 147 -14.66 9.16 -19.20
C ASN A 147 -15.73 10.03 -19.89
N GLU A 148 -15.94 11.26 -19.40
CA GLU A 148 -16.90 12.21 -19.99
C GLU A 148 -16.59 12.60 -21.43
N ALA A 149 -15.31 12.53 -21.85
CA ALA A 149 -14.87 12.78 -23.22
C ALA A 149 -15.02 11.55 -24.14
N ALA A 150 -15.61 10.45 -23.63
CA ALA A 150 -15.73 9.16 -24.30
C ALA A 150 -14.38 8.42 -24.53
N ASP A 151 -13.30 8.81 -23.84
CA ASP A 151 -12.06 8.08 -23.90
C ASP A 151 -12.18 6.79 -23.06
N PRO A 152 -11.73 5.63 -23.57
CA PRO A 152 -11.83 4.38 -22.86
C PRO A 152 -10.83 4.30 -21.71
N ILE A 153 -11.30 3.84 -20.55
CA ILE A 153 -10.47 3.56 -19.36
C ILE A 153 -10.22 2.05 -19.33
N TYR A 154 -8.96 1.69 -19.34
CA TYR A 154 -8.50 0.31 -19.20
C TYR A 154 -7.71 0.16 -17.90
N LEU A 155 -7.99 -0.90 -17.15
CA LEU A 155 -7.22 -1.28 -15.98
C LEU A 155 -6.61 -2.67 -16.15
N ASN A 156 -5.69 -3.01 -15.25
CA ASN A 156 -5.15 -4.35 -15.19
C ASN A 156 -6.27 -5.37 -14.99
N ARG A 157 -6.26 -6.45 -15.79
CA ARG A 157 -7.29 -7.50 -15.72
C ARG A 157 -7.40 -8.11 -14.33
N ARG A 158 -6.29 -8.34 -13.64
CA ARG A 158 -6.28 -8.92 -12.30
C ARG A 158 -7.02 -8.06 -11.27
N ILE A 159 -6.96 -6.73 -11.45
CA ILE A 159 -7.67 -5.77 -10.60
C ILE A 159 -9.17 -5.76 -10.93
N VAL A 160 -9.53 -5.72 -12.23
CA VAL A 160 -10.94 -5.66 -12.64
C VAL A 160 -11.68 -6.96 -12.35
N ASP A 161 -11.00 -8.11 -12.42
CA ASP A 161 -11.56 -9.43 -12.18
C ASP A 161 -11.48 -9.87 -10.70
N ALA A 162 -11.00 -9.01 -9.81
CA ALA A 162 -10.97 -9.27 -8.37
C ALA A 162 -12.29 -8.83 -7.71
N ASP A 163 -12.73 -9.60 -6.71
CA ASP A 163 -13.89 -9.27 -5.87
C ASP A 163 -13.50 -8.26 -4.79
N LEU A 164 -12.25 -8.31 -4.32
CA LEU A 164 -11.66 -7.33 -3.40
C LEU A 164 -10.32 -6.85 -3.91
N VAL A 165 -10.12 -5.53 -3.90
CA VAL A 165 -8.83 -4.88 -4.20
C VAL A 165 -8.28 -4.22 -2.94
N ILE A 166 -7.03 -4.56 -2.58
CA ILE A 166 -6.32 -4.02 -1.42
C ILE A 166 -5.13 -3.19 -1.92
N PRO A 167 -5.24 -1.85 -1.96
CA PRO A 167 -4.11 -1.00 -2.30
C PRO A 167 -3.15 -0.87 -1.12
N ILE A 168 -1.86 -0.96 -1.40
CA ILE A 168 -0.76 -0.67 -0.48
C ILE A 168 0.00 0.54 -1.05
N GLU A 169 -0.12 1.67 -0.39
CA GLU A 169 0.33 2.95 -0.92
C GLU A 169 1.12 3.76 0.11
N VAL A 170 1.93 4.70 -0.39
CA VAL A 170 2.56 5.71 0.44
C VAL A 170 1.68 6.96 0.49
N MET A 171 1.28 7.36 1.68
CA MET A 171 0.57 8.62 1.87
C MET A 171 1.49 9.80 1.51
N ARG A 172 1.15 10.52 0.44
CA ARG A 172 1.90 11.70 -0.01
C ARG A 172 1.25 12.96 0.48
N LYS A 173 2.03 13.81 1.13
CA LYS A 173 1.57 15.06 1.72
C LYS A 173 1.13 16.13 0.70
N SER A 174 1.46 15.97 -0.57
CA SER A 174 1.31 16.97 -1.63
C SER A 174 -0.07 17.05 -2.28
N ASP A 175 -0.93 16.06 -2.05
CA ASP A 175 -2.28 16.06 -2.60
C ASP A 175 -3.29 15.44 -1.63
N PRO A 176 -3.96 16.26 -0.80
CA PRO A 176 -4.96 15.75 0.14
C PRO A 176 -6.21 15.18 -0.52
N LEU A 177 -6.44 15.44 -1.82
CA LEU A 177 -7.56 14.89 -2.59
C LEU A 177 -7.19 13.60 -3.33
N LEU A 178 -5.89 13.35 -3.50
CA LEU A 178 -5.33 12.16 -4.17
C LEU A 178 -4.44 11.34 -3.23
N ALA A 179 -4.49 11.61 -1.92
CA ALA A 179 -3.89 10.73 -0.93
C ALA A 179 -4.52 9.35 -1.09
N GLY A 180 -3.74 8.40 -1.54
CA GLY A 180 -4.25 7.07 -1.88
C GLY A 180 -4.47 6.84 -3.38
N SER A 181 -3.88 7.62 -4.27
CA SER A 181 -3.91 7.32 -5.70
C SER A 181 -2.88 6.24 -6.07
N THR A 182 -3.35 5.03 -6.33
CA THR A 182 -2.57 3.95 -6.96
C THR A 182 -2.30 4.22 -8.45
N SER A 183 -2.40 5.47 -8.90
CA SER A 183 -2.24 5.85 -10.30
C SER A 183 -0.92 5.39 -10.93
N ASN A 184 0.08 5.03 -10.13
CA ASN A 184 1.36 4.47 -10.60
C ASN A 184 1.38 2.93 -10.66
N ALA A 185 0.36 2.25 -10.15
CA ALA A 185 0.28 0.78 -10.15
C ALA A 185 -0.75 0.24 -11.15
N VAL A 186 -1.46 1.14 -11.84
CA VAL A 186 -2.53 0.79 -12.79
C VAL A 186 -2.22 1.33 -14.18
#